data_60054eb7b48641f6d0d1ebc7e630e309
#
_entry.id   60054eb7b48641f6d0d1ebc7e630e309
#
_cell.length_a   1.000
_cell.length_b   1.000
_cell.length_c   1.000
_cell.angle_alpha   90.00
_cell.angle_beta   90.00
_cell.angle_gamma   90.00
#
_symmetry.space_group_name_H-M   'P 1'
#
loop_
_entity.id
_entity.type
_entity.pdbx_description
1 polymer ?
#
loop_
_entity_poly.entity_id
_entity_poly.type
_entity_poly.pdbx_seq_one_letter_code
_entity_poly.pdbx_strand_id
1 'polypeptide(L)'
;MIIEAVAGSGKSTTMVELIKRILGKYPGRSTLFLAFGKRNAEDLKAKGVNARTFHSLCFSPVLRYKKAREVTLSKMRDLIDARFGDTEARMYGAFLFKLVGLGKNAGIGCLVPDTAQSWIDLAEHHNLELDHEDADFATAIRYASELLHSSYTSSKVDFDDLLYIAVRDGISLQKHDFIVVDEAQDTNAIQRAILRKIMHSQSRLFAVGDGAQGIYGFRGADSDAMRLIEEEFSCKRLPLTVTYRCPTSVVEHAHKWVKHIEAAPNAIEGSVKALGADWKVTQFVANDLVVCRTTAPLISVAYRMLKARIPVQILGKDIGDGLKALINRMKAKGIPALEEKILNWKVREIEKARAKKDDAKMDAIRDKADCVCFLIDTLEETNRTVPALLAVIDGLFADKTNVTVLSTIHKAKGAEADRVYWLNHHKCPAQWARQPWQQEQERNLCYVATTRAKKELVLIEEGE
;
A
#
# COMPACT_ATOMS: atom_id res chain seq x y z
N MET A 1 -4.38 19.31 16.70
CA MET A 1 -5.55 19.48 15.80
C MET A 1 -5.52 18.36 14.79
N ILE A 2 -6.65 17.75 14.53
CA ILE A 2 -6.81 16.74 13.47
C ILE A 2 -7.75 17.31 12.40
N ILE A 3 -7.38 17.11 11.14
CA ILE A 3 -8.14 17.62 10.00
C ILE A 3 -8.61 16.41 9.21
N GLU A 4 -9.92 16.15 9.29
CA GLU A 4 -10.56 15.11 8.51
C GLU A 4 -10.97 15.69 7.16
N ALA A 5 -10.31 15.21 6.12
CA ALA A 5 -10.30 15.87 4.83
C ALA A 5 -10.65 14.88 3.73
N VAL A 6 -11.70 15.16 2.97
CA VAL A 6 -12.12 14.31 1.84
C VAL A 6 -11.09 14.31 0.69
N ALA A 7 -11.24 13.39 -0.24
CA ALA A 7 -10.42 13.32 -1.45
C ALA A 7 -10.46 14.63 -2.23
N GLY A 8 -9.29 15.14 -2.62
CA GLY A 8 -9.20 16.37 -3.42
C GLY A 8 -9.53 17.68 -2.70
N SER A 9 -9.64 17.69 -1.36
CA SER A 9 -9.92 18.90 -0.56
C SER A 9 -8.75 19.86 -0.38
N GLY A 10 -7.60 19.58 -1.02
CA GLY A 10 -6.42 20.43 -0.90
C GLY A 10 -5.63 20.26 0.40
N LYS A 11 -5.71 19.07 1.04
CA LYS A 11 -5.02 18.72 2.30
C LYS A 11 -3.59 19.28 2.40
N SER A 12 -2.71 18.79 1.54
CA SER A 12 -1.27 19.13 1.58
C SER A 12 -1.03 20.62 1.28
N THR A 13 -1.81 21.22 0.37
CA THR A 13 -1.72 22.66 0.05
C THR A 13 -2.08 23.50 1.27
N THR A 14 -3.18 23.18 1.93
CA THR A 14 -3.62 23.87 3.16
C THR A 14 -2.59 23.76 4.27
N MET A 15 -1.97 22.57 4.43
CA MET A 15 -0.94 22.39 5.46
C MET A 15 0.36 23.13 5.14
N VAL A 16 0.77 23.16 3.88
CA VAL A 16 1.95 23.96 3.45
C VAL A 16 1.72 25.43 3.72
N GLU A 17 0.55 25.97 3.38
CA GLU A 17 0.21 27.36 3.63
C GLU A 17 0.14 27.67 5.13
N LEU A 18 -0.43 26.77 5.94
CA LEU A 18 -0.43 26.86 7.39
C LEU A 18 0.98 26.98 7.95
N ILE A 19 1.91 26.12 7.53
CA ILE A 19 3.30 26.17 7.99
C ILE A 19 3.98 27.48 7.58
N LYS A 20 3.77 27.95 6.35
CA LYS A 20 4.33 29.24 5.88
C LYS A 20 3.83 30.41 6.74
N ARG A 21 2.54 30.44 7.08
CA ARG A 21 1.97 31.47 7.98
C ARG A 21 2.50 31.34 9.40
N ILE A 22 2.68 30.12 9.91
CA ILE A 22 3.29 29.90 11.23
C ILE A 22 4.70 30.44 11.27
N LEU A 23 5.55 30.13 10.26
CA LEU A 23 6.92 30.61 10.18
C LEU A 23 6.99 32.13 10.05
N GLY A 24 6.08 32.73 9.29
CA GLY A 24 5.98 34.19 9.19
C GLY A 24 5.59 34.87 10.51
N LYS A 25 4.70 34.25 11.28
CA LYS A 25 4.23 34.78 12.57
C LYS A 25 5.17 34.49 13.73
N TYR A 26 5.87 33.35 13.68
CA TYR A 26 6.74 32.88 14.75
C TYR A 26 8.14 32.54 14.18
N PRO A 27 8.93 33.55 13.79
CA PRO A 27 10.26 33.36 13.24
C PRO A 27 11.15 32.67 14.29
N GLY A 28 11.94 31.70 13.86
CA GLY A 28 12.84 30.92 14.72
C GLY A 28 12.20 29.66 15.36
N ARG A 29 10.89 29.42 15.20
CA ARG A 29 10.27 28.17 15.60
C ARG A 29 10.56 27.06 14.60
N SER A 30 10.81 25.87 15.12
CA SER A 30 11.09 24.68 14.30
C SER A 30 9.81 24.05 13.78
N THR A 31 9.80 23.68 12.50
CA THR A 31 8.69 22.96 11.87
C THR A 31 9.16 21.65 11.28
N LEU A 32 8.29 20.64 11.29
CA LEU A 32 8.51 19.35 10.62
C LEU A 32 7.23 18.91 9.93
N PHE A 33 7.33 18.58 8.65
CA PHE A 33 6.24 17.99 7.88
C PHE A 33 6.56 16.50 7.65
N LEU A 34 5.74 15.58 8.17
CA LEU A 34 5.89 14.14 8.01
C LEU A 34 5.00 13.63 6.89
N ALA A 35 5.63 13.06 5.87
CA ALA A 35 4.99 12.42 4.74
C ALA A 35 5.21 10.90 4.77
N PHE A 36 4.27 10.12 4.23
CA PHE A 36 4.38 8.65 4.17
C PHE A 36 5.38 8.17 3.11
N GLY A 37 5.44 8.83 1.96
CA GLY A 37 6.28 8.45 0.83
C GLY A 37 7.47 9.38 0.61
N LYS A 38 8.59 8.84 0.11
CA LYS A 38 9.78 9.61 -0.24
C LYS A 38 9.46 10.71 -1.27
N ARG A 39 8.72 10.36 -2.33
CA ARG A 39 8.30 11.29 -3.38
C ARG A 39 7.48 12.45 -2.81
N ASN A 40 6.49 12.15 -1.95
CA ASN A 40 5.68 13.19 -1.31
C ASN A 40 6.53 14.12 -0.44
N ALA A 41 7.52 13.57 0.29
CA ALA A 41 8.43 14.38 1.08
C ALA A 41 9.31 15.28 0.20
N GLU A 42 9.75 14.81 -0.97
CA GLU A 42 10.52 15.60 -1.95
C GLU A 42 9.66 16.71 -2.57
N ASP A 43 8.43 16.43 -2.95
CA ASP A 43 7.48 17.42 -3.48
C ASP A 43 7.16 18.52 -2.44
N LEU A 44 7.05 18.15 -1.16
CA LEU A 44 6.85 19.10 -0.08
C LEU A 44 8.09 19.95 0.17
N LYS A 45 9.30 19.39 0.10
CA LYS A 45 10.55 20.16 0.17
C LYS A 45 10.66 21.17 -0.96
N ALA A 46 10.28 20.80 -2.18
CA ALA A 46 10.23 21.71 -3.32
C ALA A 46 9.29 22.89 -3.08
N LYS A 47 8.25 22.74 -2.23
CA LYS A 47 7.35 23.82 -1.80
C LYS A 47 7.90 24.66 -0.64
N GLY A 48 9.15 24.42 -0.22
CA GLY A 48 9.85 25.22 0.79
C GLY A 48 9.55 24.86 2.25
N VAL A 49 9.03 23.65 2.54
CA VAL A 49 8.81 23.19 3.91
C VAL A 49 9.81 22.11 4.31
N ASN A 50 10.17 22.03 5.60
CA ASN A 50 11.02 20.98 6.14
C ASN A 50 10.25 19.67 6.19
N ALA A 51 10.32 18.87 5.13
CA ALA A 51 9.58 17.61 5.01
C ALA A 51 10.50 16.39 5.13
N ARG A 52 10.04 15.37 5.84
CA ARG A 52 10.72 14.06 6.01
C ARG A 52 9.71 12.93 6.05
N THR A 53 10.17 11.70 5.82
CA THR A 53 9.39 10.51 6.17
C THR A 53 9.76 10.06 7.59
N PHE A 54 8.88 9.31 8.26
CA PHE A 54 9.19 8.68 9.55
C PHE A 54 10.52 7.89 9.51
N HIS A 55 10.72 7.09 8.48
CA HIS A 55 11.95 6.32 8.29
C HIS A 55 13.18 7.23 8.15
N SER A 56 13.09 8.29 7.35
CA SER A 56 14.22 9.21 7.16
C SER A 56 14.57 10.00 8.43
N LEU A 57 13.59 10.20 9.32
CA LEU A 57 13.81 10.83 10.62
C LEU A 57 14.64 9.94 11.54
N CYS A 58 14.35 8.65 11.55
CA CYS A 58 15.00 7.67 12.42
C CYS A 58 16.29 7.08 11.82
N PHE A 59 16.52 7.23 10.51
CA PHE A 59 17.58 6.56 9.76
C PHE A 59 18.97 6.75 10.39
N SER A 60 19.48 7.99 10.42
CA SER A 60 20.83 8.26 10.95
C SER A 60 20.96 8.01 12.45
N PRO A 61 20.00 8.37 13.31
CA PRO A 61 20.07 8.05 14.74
C PRO A 61 20.16 6.55 15.03
N VAL A 62 19.34 5.73 14.37
CA VAL A 62 19.30 4.29 14.59
C VAL A 62 20.54 3.59 14.03
N LEU A 63 20.97 3.94 12.82
CA LEU A 63 22.20 3.37 12.25
C LEU A 63 23.43 3.68 13.12
N ARG A 64 23.52 4.90 13.64
CA ARG A 64 24.61 5.29 14.56
C ARG A 64 24.56 4.48 15.85
N TYR A 65 23.38 4.35 16.43
CA TYR A 65 23.16 3.57 17.66
C TYR A 65 23.55 2.09 17.49
N LYS A 66 23.10 1.46 16.39
CA LYS A 66 23.42 0.07 16.06
C LYS A 66 24.82 -0.12 15.44
N LYS A 67 25.57 0.96 15.20
CA LYS A 67 26.86 0.95 14.48
C LYS A 67 26.77 0.29 13.10
N ALA A 68 25.58 0.36 12.48
CA ALA A 68 25.34 -0.14 11.14
C ALA A 68 25.67 0.92 10.09
N ARG A 69 26.15 0.49 8.90
CA ARG A 69 26.51 1.40 7.80
C ARG A 69 25.30 1.70 6.90
N GLU A 70 24.44 0.72 6.74
CA GLU A 70 23.29 0.77 5.81
C GLU A 70 22.15 -0.11 6.30
N VAL A 71 20.99 0.03 5.65
CA VAL A 71 19.83 -0.85 5.85
C VAL A 71 20.00 -2.11 5.02
N THR A 72 19.82 -3.28 5.63
CA THR A 72 19.93 -4.60 5.01
C THR A 72 18.54 -5.15 4.69
N LEU A 73 18.15 -5.12 3.42
CA LEU A 73 16.81 -5.56 2.98
C LEU A 73 16.57 -7.07 3.19
N SER A 74 17.63 -7.88 3.12
CA SER A 74 17.57 -9.33 3.31
C SER A 74 17.56 -9.77 4.78
N LYS A 75 17.78 -8.86 5.73
CA LYS A 75 18.01 -9.18 7.14
C LYS A 75 17.05 -10.21 7.71
N MET A 76 15.75 -9.99 7.58
CA MET A 76 14.76 -10.90 8.14
C MET A 76 14.80 -12.28 7.49
N ARG A 77 15.04 -12.34 6.17
CA ARG A 77 15.23 -13.60 5.45
C ARG A 77 16.49 -14.30 5.92
N ASP A 78 17.62 -13.58 6.00
CA ASP A 78 18.89 -14.11 6.47
C ASP A 78 18.75 -14.71 7.90
N LEU A 79 17.97 -14.08 8.78
CA LEU A 79 17.73 -14.56 10.14
C LEU A 79 16.85 -15.82 10.15
N ILE A 80 15.84 -15.88 9.30
CA ILE A 80 14.99 -17.07 9.16
C ILE A 80 15.83 -18.24 8.65
N ASP A 81 16.61 -18.05 7.59
CA ASP A 81 17.45 -19.07 6.99
C ASP A 81 18.56 -19.54 7.95
N ALA A 82 19.13 -18.63 8.75
CA ALA A 82 20.17 -18.96 9.73
C ALA A 82 19.61 -19.67 10.99
N ARG A 83 18.36 -19.37 11.39
CA ARG A 83 17.76 -19.94 12.61
C ARG A 83 17.10 -21.27 12.39
N PHE A 84 16.52 -21.47 11.21
CA PHE A 84 15.72 -22.64 10.87
C PHE A 84 16.41 -23.40 9.73
N GLY A 85 16.42 -24.73 9.83
CA GLY A 85 16.82 -25.56 8.68
C GLY A 85 15.84 -25.44 7.52
N ASP A 86 16.24 -25.90 6.33
CA ASP A 86 15.46 -25.80 5.09
C ASP A 86 13.99 -26.20 5.23
N THR A 87 13.71 -27.21 6.02
CA THR A 87 12.34 -27.70 6.26
C THR A 87 11.51 -26.70 7.07
N GLU A 88 12.00 -26.26 8.22
CA GLU A 88 11.29 -25.31 9.07
C GLU A 88 11.19 -23.93 8.41
N ALA A 89 12.22 -23.46 7.72
CA ALA A 89 12.17 -22.22 6.95
C ALA A 89 11.10 -22.26 5.84
N ARG A 90 10.85 -23.41 5.23
CA ARG A 90 9.75 -23.61 4.27
C ARG A 90 8.38 -23.62 4.95
N MET A 91 8.29 -24.22 6.15
CA MET A 91 7.05 -24.35 6.91
C MET A 91 6.60 -23.00 7.50
N TYR A 92 7.51 -22.26 8.11
CA TYR A 92 7.19 -21.10 8.93
C TYR A 92 7.65 -19.75 8.33
N GLY A 93 8.64 -19.76 7.44
CA GLY A 93 9.37 -18.55 7.04
C GLY A 93 8.50 -17.44 6.47
N ALA A 94 7.54 -17.73 5.61
CA ALA A 94 6.65 -16.72 5.04
C ALA A 94 5.72 -16.10 6.08
N PHE A 95 5.18 -16.92 6.97
CA PHE A 95 4.35 -16.49 8.10
C PHE A 95 5.14 -15.61 9.06
N LEU A 96 6.33 -16.07 9.48
CA LEU A 96 7.19 -15.37 10.41
C LEU A 96 7.67 -14.03 9.85
N PHE A 97 8.08 -13.99 8.57
CA PHE A 97 8.48 -12.75 7.91
C PHE A 97 7.39 -11.67 8.02
N LYS A 98 6.14 -12.06 7.78
CA LYS A 98 5.00 -11.15 7.82
C LYS A 98 4.61 -10.78 9.25
N LEU A 99 4.49 -11.79 10.13
CA LEU A 99 4.05 -11.58 11.51
C LEU A 99 5.06 -10.73 12.31
N VAL A 100 6.36 -10.97 12.18
CA VAL A 100 7.39 -10.17 12.90
C VAL A 100 7.43 -8.74 12.36
N GLY A 101 7.26 -8.51 11.07
CA GLY A 101 7.15 -7.16 10.51
C GLY A 101 5.93 -6.40 11.08
N LEU A 102 4.77 -7.05 11.15
CA LEU A 102 3.58 -6.49 11.79
C LEU A 102 3.80 -6.27 13.29
N GLY A 103 4.45 -7.20 14.00
CA GLY A 103 4.79 -7.08 15.41
C GLY A 103 5.69 -5.87 15.71
N LYS A 104 6.68 -5.59 14.86
CA LYS A 104 7.48 -4.36 14.96
C LYS A 104 6.61 -3.11 14.77
N ASN A 105 5.69 -3.11 13.81
CA ASN A 105 4.80 -1.99 13.53
C ASN A 105 3.74 -1.77 14.62
N ALA A 106 3.28 -2.84 15.26
CA ALA A 106 2.40 -2.79 16.44
C ALA A 106 3.17 -2.44 17.74
N GLY A 107 4.50 -2.58 17.73
CA GLY A 107 5.36 -2.30 18.89
C GLY A 107 5.40 -3.42 19.93
N ILE A 108 5.26 -4.67 19.51
CA ILE A 108 5.43 -5.82 20.43
C ILE A 108 6.83 -5.78 21.04
N GLY A 109 6.92 -5.92 22.36
CA GLY A 109 8.16 -5.84 23.13
C GLY A 109 8.57 -4.41 23.54
N CYS A 110 7.79 -3.37 23.17
CA CYS A 110 8.03 -1.99 23.62
C CYS A 110 6.77 -1.18 23.94
N LEU A 111 5.72 -1.28 23.15
CA LEU A 111 4.41 -0.64 23.38
C LEU A 111 3.38 -1.66 23.86
N VAL A 112 3.49 -2.87 23.37
CA VAL A 112 2.67 -4.02 23.71
C VAL A 112 3.58 -5.11 24.30
N PRO A 113 3.18 -5.82 25.36
CA PRO A 113 3.98 -6.90 25.92
C PRO A 113 4.29 -7.99 24.89
N ASP A 114 5.50 -8.53 24.90
CA ASP A 114 5.88 -9.68 24.08
C ASP A 114 5.38 -10.98 24.74
N THR A 115 4.12 -11.30 24.53
CA THR A 115 3.44 -12.51 25.05
C THR A 115 2.85 -13.31 23.90
N ALA A 116 2.65 -14.59 24.09
CA ALA A 116 2.00 -15.44 23.10
C ALA A 116 0.64 -14.86 22.68
N GLN A 117 -0.15 -14.33 23.62
CA GLN A 117 -1.46 -13.74 23.32
C GLN A 117 -1.34 -12.53 22.41
N SER A 118 -0.37 -11.62 22.64
CA SER A 118 -0.16 -10.46 21.76
C SER A 118 0.14 -10.85 20.30
N TRP A 119 0.88 -11.94 20.11
CA TRP A 119 1.17 -12.47 18.78
C TRP A 119 -0.02 -13.17 18.16
N ILE A 120 -0.81 -13.91 18.97
CA ILE A 120 -2.06 -14.55 18.51
C ILE A 120 -3.05 -13.48 18.05
N ASP A 121 -3.32 -12.48 18.88
CA ASP A 121 -4.24 -11.39 18.58
C ASP A 121 -3.84 -10.65 17.28
N LEU A 122 -2.53 -10.42 17.10
CA LEU A 122 -2.00 -9.78 15.89
C LEU A 122 -2.16 -10.67 14.66
N ALA A 123 -1.88 -11.97 14.77
CA ALA A 123 -2.06 -12.91 13.68
C ALA A 123 -3.53 -13.05 13.27
N GLU A 124 -4.44 -13.16 14.26
CA GLU A 124 -5.88 -13.21 14.05
C GLU A 124 -6.42 -11.92 13.42
N HIS A 125 -6.01 -10.76 13.95
CA HIS A 125 -6.41 -9.45 13.40
C HIS A 125 -6.08 -9.34 11.91
N HIS A 126 -4.89 -9.82 11.50
CA HIS A 126 -4.44 -9.76 10.12
C HIS A 126 -4.77 -11.00 9.30
N ASN A 127 -5.56 -11.93 9.83
CA ASN A 127 -5.88 -13.22 9.19
C ASN A 127 -4.63 -13.94 8.68
N LEU A 128 -3.58 -14.01 9.51
CA LEU A 128 -2.37 -14.72 9.14
C LEU A 128 -2.52 -16.21 9.45
N GLU A 129 -2.32 -17.02 8.44
CA GLU A 129 -2.37 -18.46 8.53
C GLU A 129 -1.04 -19.10 8.12
N LEU A 130 -0.75 -20.25 8.69
CA LEU A 130 0.39 -21.07 8.30
C LEU A 130 0.11 -21.76 6.96
N ASP A 131 1.08 -21.75 6.06
CA ASP A 131 0.92 -22.29 4.71
C ASP A 131 1.20 -23.81 4.59
N HIS A 132 1.69 -24.45 5.67
CA HIS A 132 2.10 -25.83 5.69
C HIS A 132 1.21 -26.66 6.64
N GLU A 133 0.79 -27.86 6.21
CA GLU A 133 -0.12 -28.72 6.97
C GLU A 133 0.49 -29.22 8.28
N ASP A 134 1.80 -29.53 8.26
CA ASP A 134 2.52 -29.99 9.45
C ASP A 134 3.01 -28.83 10.36
N ALA A 135 2.69 -27.58 10.04
CA ALA A 135 3.12 -26.45 10.82
C ALA A 135 2.19 -26.24 12.02
N ASP A 136 2.77 -26.21 13.22
CA ASP A 136 2.07 -25.95 14.46
C ASP A 136 2.00 -24.46 14.77
N PHE A 137 0.79 -23.95 15.04
CA PHE A 137 0.58 -22.52 15.25
C PHE A 137 1.25 -22.01 16.55
N ALA A 138 1.20 -22.79 17.65
CA ALA A 138 1.85 -22.40 18.89
C ALA A 138 3.37 -22.31 18.72
N THR A 139 3.96 -23.23 17.97
CA THR A 139 5.38 -23.18 17.58
C THR A 139 5.70 -21.95 16.75
N ALA A 140 4.84 -21.60 15.78
CA ALA A 140 5.03 -20.39 14.97
C ALA A 140 5.00 -19.11 15.82
N ILE A 141 4.10 -19.03 16.80
CA ILE A 141 4.01 -17.90 17.73
C ILE A 141 5.28 -17.77 18.57
N ARG A 142 5.79 -18.89 19.12
CA ARG A 142 7.05 -18.90 19.85
C ARG A 142 8.22 -18.45 18.97
N TYR A 143 8.30 -18.95 17.75
CA TYR A 143 9.32 -18.55 16.77
C TYR A 143 9.23 -17.06 16.41
N ALA A 144 8.03 -16.46 16.37
CA ALA A 144 7.88 -15.04 16.10
C ALA A 144 8.54 -14.16 17.18
N SER A 145 8.33 -14.48 18.46
CA SER A 145 9.00 -13.80 19.58
C SER A 145 10.52 -14.00 19.56
N GLU A 146 10.99 -15.25 19.36
CA GLU A 146 12.42 -15.54 19.24
C GLU A 146 13.07 -14.78 18.07
N LEU A 147 12.38 -14.68 16.93
CA LEU A 147 12.87 -14.00 15.72
C LEU A 147 12.86 -12.48 15.90
N LEU A 148 11.86 -11.92 16.60
CA LEU A 148 11.87 -10.50 16.98
C LEU A 148 13.09 -10.19 17.85
N HIS A 149 13.37 -11.03 18.85
CA HIS A 149 14.56 -10.88 19.70
C HIS A 149 15.86 -10.99 18.90
N SER A 150 15.97 -11.99 18.01
CA SER A 150 17.13 -12.17 17.13
C SER A 150 17.31 -10.99 16.18
N SER A 151 16.21 -10.45 15.64
CA SER A 151 16.24 -9.26 14.80
C SER A 151 16.72 -8.04 15.59
N TYR A 152 16.23 -7.85 16.79
CA TYR A 152 16.63 -6.74 17.65
C TYR A 152 18.11 -6.80 18.06
N THR A 153 18.62 -7.97 18.43
CA THR A 153 20.02 -8.16 18.86
C THR A 153 21.02 -8.13 17.70
N SER A 154 20.56 -8.36 16.47
CA SER A 154 21.40 -8.29 15.26
C SER A 154 22.06 -6.92 15.08
N SER A 155 23.30 -6.89 14.58
CA SER A 155 23.96 -5.66 14.14
C SER A 155 23.41 -5.11 12.82
N LYS A 156 22.77 -5.96 11.99
CA LYS A 156 22.06 -5.53 10.77
C LYS A 156 20.78 -4.81 11.15
N VAL A 157 20.37 -3.84 10.33
CA VAL A 157 19.14 -3.04 10.51
C VAL A 157 18.30 -3.17 9.24
N ASP A 158 17.01 -3.49 9.35
CA ASP A 158 16.03 -3.40 8.27
C ASP A 158 15.19 -2.12 8.35
N PHE A 159 14.25 -1.92 7.43
CA PHE A 159 13.41 -0.71 7.42
C PHE A 159 12.49 -0.64 8.65
N ASP A 160 11.89 -1.75 9.07
CA ASP A 160 11.00 -1.76 10.23
C ASP A 160 11.78 -1.48 11.52
N ASP A 161 13.03 -1.93 11.61
CA ASP A 161 13.93 -1.63 12.73
C ASP A 161 14.16 -0.13 12.92
N LEU A 162 14.21 0.66 11.86
CA LEU A 162 14.45 2.10 11.97
C LEU A 162 13.43 2.77 12.89
N LEU A 163 12.17 2.37 12.80
CA LEU A 163 11.11 2.90 13.66
C LEU A 163 11.04 2.18 14.99
N TYR A 164 11.09 0.86 14.96
CA TYR A 164 10.96 0.00 16.13
C TYR A 164 12.05 0.26 17.17
N ILE A 165 13.33 0.25 16.76
CA ILE A 165 14.47 0.48 17.65
C ILE A 165 14.47 1.92 18.18
N ALA A 166 14.08 2.90 17.37
CA ALA A 166 13.97 4.28 17.81
C ALA A 166 13.00 4.45 18.99
N VAL A 167 11.91 3.67 19.00
CA VAL A 167 10.93 3.66 20.09
C VAL A 167 11.41 2.82 21.25
N ARG A 168 11.77 1.55 21.00
CA ARG A 168 12.13 0.57 22.00
C ARG A 168 13.31 1.03 22.88
N ASP A 169 14.37 1.53 22.25
CA ASP A 169 15.61 1.91 22.96
C ASP A 169 15.63 3.39 23.35
N GLY A 170 14.49 4.06 23.22
CA GLY A 170 14.39 5.46 23.65
C GLY A 170 15.31 6.41 22.89
N ILE A 171 15.72 6.10 21.64
CA ILE A 171 16.68 6.89 20.88
C ILE A 171 16.21 8.35 20.80
N SER A 172 17.10 9.29 21.12
CA SER A 172 16.80 10.71 21.08
C SER A 172 16.60 11.15 19.63
N LEU A 173 15.46 11.80 19.36
CA LEU A 173 15.13 12.42 18.10
C LEU A 173 14.97 13.93 18.30
N GLN A 174 15.26 14.70 17.24
CA GLN A 174 15.08 16.15 17.29
C GLN A 174 13.60 16.49 17.54
N LYS A 175 13.37 17.34 18.53
CA LYS A 175 12.03 17.86 18.85
C LYS A 175 11.71 19.09 18.00
N HIS A 176 10.41 19.26 17.70
CA HIS A 176 9.93 20.36 16.88
C HIS A 176 8.75 21.06 17.54
N ASP A 177 8.65 22.40 17.30
CA ASP A 177 7.56 23.21 17.83
C ASP A 177 6.24 22.94 17.10
N PHE A 178 6.29 22.77 15.78
CA PHE A 178 5.12 22.51 14.95
C PHE A 178 5.36 21.27 14.08
N ILE A 179 4.47 20.31 14.18
CA ILE A 179 4.56 19.06 13.47
C ILE A 179 3.29 18.87 12.64
N VAL A 180 3.45 18.62 11.36
CA VAL A 180 2.36 18.24 10.46
C VAL A 180 2.56 16.78 10.06
N VAL A 181 1.49 15.99 10.11
CA VAL A 181 1.43 14.61 9.60
C VAL A 181 0.44 14.58 8.46
N ASP A 182 0.89 14.29 7.26
CA ASP A 182 0.04 14.05 6.09
C ASP A 182 -0.35 12.57 6.03
N GLU A 183 -1.47 12.26 5.38
CA GLU A 183 -2.02 10.90 5.27
C GLU A 183 -2.10 10.19 6.65
N ALA A 184 -2.54 10.91 7.68
CA ALA A 184 -2.52 10.45 9.06
C ALA A 184 -3.33 9.16 9.30
N GLN A 185 -4.29 8.85 8.42
CA GLN A 185 -5.05 7.59 8.45
C GLN A 185 -4.20 6.35 8.16
N ASP A 186 -2.98 6.51 7.65
CA ASP A 186 -2.08 5.39 7.35
C ASP A 186 -1.04 5.15 8.48
N THR A 187 -1.15 5.85 9.63
CA THR A 187 -0.22 5.69 10.76
C THR A 187 -0.45 4.40 11.54
N ASN A 188 0.63 3.83 12.06
CA ASN A 188 0.61 2.70 13.00
C ASN A 188 1.06 3.11 14.41
N ALA A 189 1.02 2.18 15.36
CA ALA A 189 1.34 2.43 16.77
C ALA A 189 2.78 2.94 16.96
N ILE A 190 3.76 2.36 16.29
CA ILE A 190 5.16 2.81 16.35
C ILE A 190 5.32 4.24 15.82
N GLN A 191 4.64 4.60 14.74
CA GLN A 191 4.70 5.96 14.20
C GLN A 191 4.07 6.98 15.14
N ARG A 192 2.95 6.64 15.80
CA ARG A 192 2.38 7.51 16.86
C ARG A 192 3.32 7.65 18.04
N ALA A 193 4.01 6.59 18.47
CA ALA A 193 5.04 6.69 19.51
C ALA A 193 6.20 7.60 19.09
N ILE A 194 6.62 7.59 17.82
CA ILE A 194 7.62 8.52 17.29
C ILE A 194 7.11 9.96 17.35
N LEU A 195 5.83 10.22 17.03
CA LEU A 195 5.26 11.56 17.17
C LEU A 195 5.43 12.09 18.60
N ARG A 196 5.15 11.27 19.63
CA ARG A 196 5.39 11.67 21.03
C ARG A 196 6.86 12.00 21.30
N LYS A 197 7.80 11.24 20.73
CA LYS A 197 9.25 11.45 20.93
C LYS A 197 9.77 12.75 20.32
N ILE A 198 9.21 13.21 19.23
CA ILE A 198 9.61 14.45 18.53
C ILE A 198 8.85 15.69 19.02
N MET A 199 7.97 15.53 20.01
CA MET A 199 7.23 16.61 20.65
C MET A 199 7.85 16.98 22.00
N HIS A 200 7.66 18.22 22.40
CA HIS A 200 7.86 18.74 23.75
C HIS A 200 6.55 19.37 24.27
N SER A 201 6.51 19.82 25.51
CA SER A 201 5.28 20.28 26.17
C SER A 201 4.54 21.42 25.44
N GLN A 202 5.26 22.21 24.65
CA GLN A 202 4.68 23.35 23.88
C GLN A 202 4.48 23.03 22.40
N SER A 203 4.79 21.81 21.96
CA SER A 203 4.62 21.43 20.54
C SER A 203 3.16 21.45 20.13
N ARG A 204 2.91 21.73 18.87
CA ARG A 204 1.59 21.69 18.24
C ARG A 204 1.59 20.67 17.12
N LEU A 205 0.65 19.72 17.20
CA LEU A 205 0.45 18.67 16.20
C LEU A 205 -0.73 19.03 15.29
N PHE A 206 -0.51 18.93 13.98
CA PHE A 206 -1.52 19.01 12.94
C PHE A 206 -1.50 17.71 12.15
N ALA A 207 -2.46 16.83 12.38
CA ALA A 207 -2.62 15.59 11.62
C ALA A 207 -3.72 15.81 10.58
N VAL A 208 -3.42 15.55 9.32
CA VAL A 208 -4.40 15.65 8.24
C VAL A 208 -4.50 14.31 7.52
N GLY A 209 -5.72 13.88 7.25
CA GLY A 209 -5.98 12.60 6.62
C GLY A 209 -7.42 12.47 6.13
N ASP A 210 -7.67 11.39 5.44
CA ASP A 210 -8.98 10.97 4.97
C ASP A 210 -9.22 9.53 5.44
N GLY A 211 -10.03 9.35 6.49
CA GLY A 211 -10.34 8.03 7.02
C GLY A 211 -10.89 7.09 5.95
N ALA A 212 -11.67 7.62 5.01
CA ALA A 212 -12.20 6.87 3.88
C ALA A 212 -11.17 6.55 2.77
N GLN A 213 -9.93 7.02 2.90
CA GLN A 213 -8.79 6.59 2.07
C GLN A 213 -7.79 5.71 2.82
N GLY A 214 -8.13 5.22 4.00
CA GLY A 214 -7.36 4.21 4.75
C GLY A 214 -7.47 2.85 4.07
N ILE A 215 -6.45 2.44 3.31
CA ILE A 215 -6.43 1.19 2.52
C ILE A 215 -5.18 0.34 2.76
N TYR A 216 -4.37 0.67 3.77
CA TYR A 216 -3.09 -0.01 4.04
C TYR A 216 -3.07 -0.79 5.36
N GLY A 217 -4.22 -1.20 5.91
CA GLY A 217 -4.30 -2.03 7.11
C GLY A 217 -3.54 -3.35 6.99
N PHE A 218 -3.50 -3.93 5.78
CA PHE A 218 -2.67 -5.12 5.51
C PHE A 218 -1.16 -4.89 5.66
N ARG A 219 -0.70 -3.64 5.79
CA ARG A 219 0.68 -3.23 6.10
C ARG A 219 0.87 -2.81 7.56
N GLY A 220 -0.13 -3.03 8.41
CA GLY A 220 -0.10 -2.67 9.82
C GLY A 220 -0.52 -1.24 10.12
N ALA A 221 -1.15 -0.51 9.18
CA ALA A 221 -1.85 0.73 9.50
C ALA A 221 -3.07 0.41 10.38
N ASP A 222 -3.30 1.23 11.40
CA ASP A 222 -4.47 1.07 12.25
C ASP A 222 -5.72 1.55 11.52
N SER A 223 -6.80 0.76 11.51
CA SER A 223 -8.09 1.17 10.90
C SER A 223 -8.62 2.46 11.52
N ASP A 224 -8.36 2.67 12.79
CA ASP A 224 -8.79 3.82 13.59
C ASP A 224 -7.69 4.89 13.80
N ALA A 225 -6.65 4.91 12.96
CA ALA A 225 -5.47 5.76 13.15
C ALA A 225 -5.81 7.23 13.46
N MET A 226 -6.80 7.81 12.75
CA MET A 226 -7.24 9.18 12.97
C MET A 226 -7.85 9.38 14.36
N ARG A 227 -8.70 8.44 14.82
CA ARG A 227 -9.31 8.48 16.16
C ARG A 227 -8.24 8.30 17.24
N LEU A 228 -7.31 7.35 17.05
CA LEU A 228 -6.21 7.12 18.00
C LEU A 228 -5.30 8.35 18.14
N ILE A 229 -4.99 9.06 17.06
CA ILE A 229 -4.24 10.33 17.13
C ILE A 229 -5.05 11.39 17.89
N GLU A 230 -6.35 11.48 17.65
CA GLU A 230 -7.23 12.45 18.34
C GLU A 230 -7.22 12.24 19.85
N GLU A 231 -7.37 11.00 20.29
CA GLU A 231 -7.38 10.61 21.70
C GLU A 231 -5.99 10.77 22.35
N GLU A 232 -4.95 10.20 21.71
CA GLU A 232 -3.59 10.17 22.25
C GLU A 232 -2.96 11.56 22.42
N PHE A 233 -3.29 12.50 21.52
CA PHE A 233 -2.73 13.86 21.51
C PHE A 233 -3.77 14.93 21.88
N SER A 234 -4.94 14.55 22.37
CA SER A 234 -6.03 15.44 22.75
C SER A 234 -6.32 16.49 21.67
N CYS A 235 -6.44 16.04 20.43
CA CYS A 235 -6.61 16.89 19.28
C CYS A 235 -8.07 17.38 19.16
N LYS A 236 -8.26 18.61 18.67
CA LYS A 236 -9.55 19.07 18.18
C LYS A 236 -9.72 18.69 16.72
N ARG A 237 -10.86 18.06 16.35
CA ARG A 237 -11.19 17.67 14.98
C ARG A 237 -11.82 18.82 14.21
N LEU A 238 -11.39 18.99 12.96
CA LEU A 238 -11.94 19.95 12.01
C LEU A 238 -12.18 19.25 10.66
N PRO A 239 -13.33 19.41 10.03
CA PRO A 239 -13.62 18.81 8.74
C PRO A 239 -13.12 19.68 7.57
N LEU A 240 -12.72 19.03 6.46
CA LEU A 240 -12.57 19.61 5.13
C LEU A 240 -13.41 18.78 4.16
N THR A 241 -14.68 19.15 3.96
CA THR A 241 -15.69 18.39 3.21
C THR A 241 -15.71 18.71 1.73
N VAL A 242 -15.16 19.86 1.32
CA VAL A 242 -15.24 20.35 -0.06
C VAL A 242 -14.07 19.79 -0.90
N THR A 243 -14.41 19.05 -1.97
CA THR A 243 -13.44 18.61 -2.97
C THR A 243 -13.30 19.61 -4.11
N TYR A 244 -12.05 19.95 -4.45
CA TYR A 244 -11.70 20.78 -5.61
C TYR A 244 -11.22 19.94 -6.80
N ARG A 245 -11.28 18.62 -6.67
CA ARG A 245 -10.86 17.67 -7.70
C ARG A 245 -12.05 17.14 -8.48
N CYS A 246 -13.06 16.66 -7.76
CA CYS A 246 -14.15 15.89 -8.36
C CYS A 246 -15.27 16.80 -8.87
N PRO A 247 -15.80 16.53 -10.07
CA PRO A 247 -17.00 17.19 -10.55
C PRO A 247 -18.26 16.74 -9.77
N THR A 248 -19.35 17.47 -9.91
CA THR A 248 -20.59 17.21 -9.16
C THR A 248 -21.11 15.79 -9.36
N SER A 249 -21.15 15.28 -10.59
CA SER A 249 -21.63 13.92 -10.89
C SER A 249 -20.74 12.82 -10.22
N VAL A 250 -19.42 13.04 -10.12
CA VAL A 250 -18.52 12.11 -9.44
C VAL A 250 -18.72 12.20 -7.91
N VAL A 251 -18.96 13.38 -7.36
CA VAL A 251 -19.29 13.56 -5.95
C VAL A 251 -20.60 12.84 -5.60
N GLU A 252 -21.63 12.98 -6.41
CA GLU A 252 -22.91 12.26 -6.24
C GLU A 252 -22.69 10.74 -6.26
N HIS A 253 -21.85 10.24 -7.18
CA HIS A 253 -21.49 8.83 -7.20
C HIS A 253 -20.71 8.40 -5.95
N ALA A 254 -19.79 9.26 -5.45
CA ALA A 254 -19.00 9.01 -4.26
C ALA A 254 -19.82 8.97 -2.98
N HIS A 255 -21.02 9.58 -2.95
CA HIS A 255 -21.97 9.49 -1.82
C HIS A 255 -22.41 8.05 -1.51
N LYS A 256 -22.21 7.09 -2.39
CA LYS A 256 -22.41 5.66 -2.07
C LYS A 256 -21.49 5.19 -0.94
N TRP A 257 -20.33 5.83 -0.81
CA TRP A 257 -19.25 5.45 0.11
C TRP A 257 -19.06 6.48 1.23
N VAL A 258 -19.01 7.78 0.87
CA VAL A 258 -18.75 8.90 1.78
C VAL A 258 -19.82 9.97 1.60
N LYS A 259 -20.68 10.13 2.61
CA LYS A 259 -21.86 11.03 2.52
C LYS A 259 -21.53 12.51 2.67
N HIS A 260 -20.43 12.85 3.33
CA HIS A 260 -20.07 14.22 3.69
C HIS A 260 -19.10 14.89 2.70
N ILE A 261 -18.78 14.26 1.57
CA ILE A 261 -18.02 14.91 0.50
C ILE A 261 -18.94 15.87 -0.27
N GLU A 262 -18.46 17.09 -0.50
CA GLU A 262 -19.17 18.15 -1.18
C GLU A 262 -18.38 18.65 -2.38
N ALA A 263 -19.05 18.94 -3.49
CA ALA A 263 -18.39 19.55 -4.65
C ALA A 263 -18.09 21.03 -4.36
N ALA A 264 -16.99 21.55 -4.90
CA ALA A 264 -16.71 22.99 -4.83
C ALA A 264 -17.83 23.79 -5.53
N PRO A 265 -18.13 25.03 -5.07
CA PRO A 265 -19.21 25.84 -5.66
C PRO A 265 -19.09 26.08 -7.17
N ASN A 266 -17.87 26.04 -7.70
CA ASN A 266 -17.54 26.22 -9.11
C ASN A 266 -17.13 24.90 -9.78
N ALA A 267 -17.44 23.75 -9.20
CA ALA A 267 -17.15 22.46 -9.79
C ALA A 267 -17.95 22.29 -11.09
N ILE A 268 -17.30 21.71 -12.10
CA ILE A 268 -17.96 21.33 -13.33
C ILE A 268 -18.93 20.17 -13.09
N GLU A 269 -19.93 20.00 -13.94
CA GLU A 269 -20.86 18.88 -13.83
C GLU A 269 -20.16 17.53 -14.00
N GLY A 270 -19.30 17.41 -15.02
CA GLY A 270 -18.60 16.17 -15.37
C GLY A 270 -19.56 15.06 -15.81
N SER A 271 -19.12 13.81 -15.74
CA SER A 271 -19.98 12.68 -16.05
C SER A 271 -19.56 11.37 -15.34
N VAL A 272 -20.56 10.54 -15.03
CA VAL A 272 -20.37 9.13 -14.64
C VAL A 272 -21.15 8.27 -15.62
N LYS A 273 -20.45 7.41 -16.36
CA LYS A 273 -21.04 6.56 -17.40
C LYS A 273 -20.78 5.09 -17.09
N ALA A 274 -21.73 4.23 -17.41
CA ALA A 274 -21.55 2.77 -17.36
C ALA A 274 -21.64 2.24 -18.80
N LEU A 275 -20.55 1.63 -19.27
CA LEU A 275 -20.49 1.03 -20.63
C LEU A 275 -20.61 -0.50 -20.57
N GLY A 276 -20.56 -1.12 -19.38
CA GLY A 276 -20.50 -2.57 -19.26
C GLY A 276 -19.30 -3.13 -20.03
N ALA A 277 -19.51 -4.13 -20.86
CA ALA A 277 -18.51 -4.72 -21.75
C ALA A 277 -18.39 -4.06 -23.13
N ASP A 278 -19.28 -3.09 -23.46
CA ASP A 278 -19.32 -2.42 -24.78
C ASP A 278 -18.32 -1.26 -24.87
N TRP A 279 -17.03 -1.60 -24.88
CA TRP A 279 -15.94 -0.65 -25.05
C TRP A 279 -14.77 -1.23 -25.86
N LYS A 280 -13.95 -0.34 -26.42
CA LYS A 280 -12.77 -0.71 -27.21
C LYS A 280 -11.54 -0.01 -26.67
N VAL A 281 -10.39 -0.67 -26.75
CA VAL A 281 -9.10 -0.08 -26.32
C VAL A 281 -8.73 1.20 -27.07
N THR A 282 -9.27 1.40 -28.27
CA THR A 282 -9.09 2.62 -29.07
C THR A 282 -9.75 3.86 -28.50
N GLN A 283 -10.60 3.72 -27.48
CA GLN A 283 -11.21 4.84 -26.74
C GLN A 283 -10.26 5.46 -25.71
N PHE A 284 -9.21 4.71 -25.29
CA PHE A 284 -8.22 5.24 -24.37
C PHE A 284 -7.30 6.23 -25.06
N VAL A 285 -7.01 7.32 -24.38
CA VAL A 285 -6.04 8.33 -24.84
C VAL A 285 -4.94 8.52 -23.80
N ALA A 286 -3.88 9.20 -24.21
CA ALA A 286 -2.78 9.53 -23.31
C ALA A 286 -3.28 10.27 -22.05
N ASN A 287 -2.73 9.90 -20.89
CA ASN A 287 -3.09 10.40 -19.58
C ASN A 287 -4.46 9.94 -19.03
N ASP A 288 -5.18 9.08 -19.71
CA ASP A 288 -6.27 8.34 -19.08
C ASP A 288 -5.72 7.41 -17.98
N LEU A 289 -6.52 7.21 -16.96
CA LEU A 289 -6.21 6.27 -15.87
C LEU A 289 -7.23 5.13 -15.87
N VAL A 290 -6.75 3.90 -16.02
CA VAL A 290 -7.59 2.69 -15.87
C VAL A 290 -7.29 2.07 -14.52
N VAL A 291 -8.28 1.96 -13.65
CA VAL A 291 -8.13 1.34 -12.34
C VAL A 291 -8.89 0.03 -12.25
N CYS A 292 -8.31 -0.95 -11.58
CA CYS A 292 -8.95 -2.24 -11.29
C CYS A 292 -8.59 -2.72 -9.89
N ARG A 293 -9.44 -3.56 -9.30
CA ARG A 293 -9.14 -4.17 -7.98
C ARG A 293 -7.96 -5.14 -8.05
N THR A 294 -7.81 -5.87 -9.14
CA THR A 294 -6.80 -6.90 -9.40
C THR A 294 -5.92 -6.55 -10.59
N THR A 295 -4.86 -7.32 -10.81
CA THR A 295 -3.82 -7.02 -11.82
C THR A 295 -4.09 -7.69 -13.16
N ALA A 296 -4.61 -8.93 -13.18
CA ALA A 296 -4.77 -9.70 -14.42
C ALA A 296 -5.63 -8.98 -15.47
N PRO A 297 -6.78 -8.37 -15.14
CA PRO A 297 -7.57 -7.60 -16.11
C PRO A 297 -6.80 -6.40 -16.71
N LEU A 298 -5.94 -5.75 -15.89
CA LEU A 298 -5.11 -4.65 -16.38
C LEU A 298 -4.07 -5.12 -17.39
N ILE A 299 -3.47 -6.29 -17.17
CA ILE A 299 -2.53 -6.90 -18.12
C ILE A 299 -3.23 -7.24 -19.43
N SER A 300 -4.45 -7.81 -19.36
CA SER A 300 -5.28 -8.07 -20.54
C SER A 300 -5.52 -6.81 -21.36
N VAL A 301 -5.96 -5.73 -20.70
CA VAL A 301 -6.18 -4.43 -21.35
C VAL A 301 -4.88 -3.88 -21.94
N ALA A 302 -3.77 -3.91 -21.17
CA ALA A 302 -2.47 -3.42 -21.62
C ALA A 302 -2.03 -4.13 -22.92
N TYR A 303 -2.20 -5.44 -22.97
CA TYR A 303 -1.84 -6.22 -24.15
C TYR A 303 -2.70 -5.85 -25.37
N ARG A 304 -4.04 -5.75 -25.22
CA ARG A 304 -4.93 -5.31 -26.32
C ARG A 304 -4.54 -3.91 -26.81
N MET A 305 -4.13 -3.00 -25.90
CA MET A 305 -3.62 -1.68 -26.26
C MET A 305 -2.32 -1.76 -27.06
N LEU A 306 -1.36 -2.61 -26.63
CA LEU A 306 -0.10 -2.79 -27.36
C LEU A 306 -0.33 -3.36 -28.77
N LYS A 307 -1.23 -4.34 -28.92
CA LYS A 307 -1.64 -4.85 -30.25
C LYS A 307 -2.25 -3.74 -31.13
N ALA A 308 -3.00 -2.84 -30.54
CA ALA A 308 -3.57 -1.68 -31.23
C ALA A 308 -2.56 -0.52 -31.39
N ARG A 309 -1.29 -0.71 -31.03
CA ARG A 309 -0.21 0.30 -31.03
C ARG A 309 -0.54 1.54 -30.18
N ILE A 310 -1.31 1.36 -29.10
CA ILE A 310 -1.63 2.43 -28.15
C ILE A 310 -0.61 2.37 -27.01
N PRO A 311 0.13 3.46 -26.77
CA PRO A 311 1.12 3.50 -25.69
C PRO A 311 0.48 3.33 -24.31
N VAL A 312 1.01 2.41 -23.50
CA VAL A 312 0.48 2.04 -22.20
C VAL A 312 1.57 1.76 -21.20
N GLN A 313 1.26 1.99 -19.93
CA GLN A 313 2.11 1.65 -18.77
C GLN A 313 1.23 1.06 -17.67
N ILE A 314 1.76 0.07 -16.94
CA ILE A 314 1.16 -0.43 -15.69
C ILE A 314 1.96 0.10 -14.50
N LEU A 315 1.30 0.74 -13.54
CA LEU A 315 1.94 1.19 -12.31
C LEU A 315 2.20 0.03 -11.36
N GLY A 316 3.40 -0.02 -10.79
CA GLY A 316 3.77 -1.00 -9.77
C GLY A 316 4.91 -1.91 -10.21
N LYS A 317 6.14 -1.41 -10.24
CA LYS A 317 7.36 -2.21 -10.51
C LYS A 317 7.45 -3.45 -9.63
N ASP A 318 7.06 -3.34 -8.36
CA ASP A 318 7.00 -4.44 -7.41
C ASP A 318 6.04 -5.57 -7.84
N ILE A 319 4.97 -5.25 -8.57
CA ILE A 319 4.08 -6.25 -9.17
C ILE A 319 4.83 -7.01 -10.27
N GLY A 320 5.47 -6.28 -11.19
CA GLY A 320 6.29 -6.87 -12.25
C GLY A 320 7.41 -7.74 -11.70
N ASP A 321 8.13 -7.26 -10.68
CA ASP A 321 9.18 -8.02 -10.00
C ASP A 321 8.62 -9.29 -9.32
N GLY A 322 7.42 -9.21 -8.73
CA GLY A 322 6.73 -10.35 -8.16
C GLY A 322 6.33 -11.42 -9.19
N LEU A 323 5.93 -11.02 -10.41
CA LEU A 323 5.66 -11.93 -11.52
C LEU A 323 6.95 -12.59 -12.02
N LYS A 324 8.01 -11.80 -12.22
CA LYS A 324 9.34 -12.33 -12.63
C LYS A 324 9.89 -13.32 -11.58
N ALA A 325 9.75 -13.02 -10.30
CA ALA A 325 10.16 -13.92 -9.22
C ALA A 325 9.40 -15.26 -9.26
N LEU A 326 8.08 -15.23 -9.54
CA LEU A 326 7.28 -16.44 -9.71
C LEU A 326 7.77 -17.26 -10.90
N ILE A 327 7.96 -16.65 -12.08
CA ILE A 327 8.46 -17.31 -13.29
C ILE A 327 9.84 -17.95 -13.04
N ASN A 328 10.77 -17.22 -12.46
CA ASN A 328 12.13 -17.71 -12.17
C ASN A 328 12.11 -18.86 -11.15
N ARG A 329 11.21 -18.84 -10.17
CA ARG A 329 11.03 -19.93 -9.18
C ARG A 329 10.58 -21.24 -9.83
N MET A 330 9.86 -21.17 -10.95
CA MET A 330 9.43 -22.37 -11.68
C MET A 330 10.58 -23.15 -12.31
N LYS A 331 11.74 -22.51 -12.56
CA LYS A 331 12.93 -23.12 -13.20
C LYS A 331 12.54 -23.93 -14.44
N ALA A 332 11.70 -23.37 -15.28
CA ALA A 332 11.20 -24.03 -16.50
C ALA A 332 12.21 -23.86 -17.65
N LYS A 333 12.40 -24.92 -18.44
CA LYS A 333 13.32 -24.90 -19.61
C LYS A 333 12.72 -24.21 -20.84
N GLY A 334 11.41 -23.96 -20.85
CA GLY A 334 10.69 -23.31 -21.96
C GLY A 334 9.25 -22.97 -21.58
N ILE A 335 8.52 -22.30 -22.48
CA ILE A 335 7.17 -21.82 -22.23
C ILE A 335 6.17 -22.95 -21.92
N PRO A 336 6.11 -24.07 -22.68
CA PRO A 336 5.14 -25.14 -22.35
C PRO A 336 5.34 -25.70 -20.93
N ALA A 337 6.61 -25.92 -20.54
CA ALA A 337 6.92 -26.39 -19.19
C ALA A 337 6.65 -25.31 -18.12
N LEU A 338 6.77 -24.03 -18.45
CA LEU A 338 6.43 -22.93 -17.54
C LEU A 338 4.93 -22.90 -17.30
N GLU A 339 4.14 -22.95 -18.36
CA GLU A 339 2.69 -22.92 -18.32
C GLU A 339 2.13 -24.07 -17.46
N GLU A 340 2.58 -25.31 -17.73
CA GLU A 340 2.23 -26.49 -16.92
C GLU A 340 2.56 -26.27 -15.43
N LYS A 341 3.77 -25.78 -15.13
CA LYS A 341 4.20 -25.55 -13.75
C LYS A 341 3.41 -24.43 -13.06
N ILE A 342 3.02 -23.38 -13.78
CA ILE A 342 2.18 -22.29 -13.24
C ILE A 342 0.77 -22.80 -12.95
N LEU A 343 0.18 -23.59 -13.85
CA LEU A 343 -1.15 -24.19 -13.63
C LEU A 343 -1.13 -25.15 -12.44
N ASN A 344 -0.14 -26.03 -12.36
CA ASN A 344 0.04 -26.94 -11.24
C ASN A 344 0.28 -26.18 -9.91
N TRP A 345 1.06 -25.09 -9.94
CA TRP A 345 1.24 -24.21 -8.80
C TRP A 345 -0.08 -23.54 -8.40
N LYS A 346 -0.86 -23.03 -9.36
CA LYS A 346 -2.17 -22.42 -9.13
C LYS A 346 -3.11 -23.39 -8.41
N VAL A 347 -3.26 -24.60 -8.95
CA VAL A 347 -4.15 -25.63 -8.37
C VAL A 347 -3.73 -25.94 -6.94
N ARG A 348 -2.47 -26.32 -6.74
CA ARG A 348 -1.94 -26.67 -5.42
C ARG A 348 -2.10 -25.56 -4.37
N GLU A 349 -1.75 -24.32 -4.73
CA GLU A 349 -1.84 -23.21 -3.78
C GLU A 349 -3.29 -22.77 -3.52
N ILE A 350 -4.19 -22.90 -4.51
CA ILE A 350 -5.63 -22.67 -4.31
C ILE A 350 -6.22 -23.73 -3.37
N GLU A 351 -5.86 -25.00 -3.54
CA GLU A 351 -6.32 -26.09 -2.65
C GLU A 351 -5.90 -25.84 -1.20
N LYS A 352 -4.63 -25.44 -0.99
CA LYS A 352 -4.13 -25.04 0.33
C LYS A 352 -4.91 -23.85 0.92
N ALA A 353 -5.13 -22.82 0.13
CA ALA A 353 -5.88 -21.63 0.57
C ALA A 353 -7.35 -21.98 0.85
N ARG A 354 -7.96 -22.86 0.05
CA ARG A 354 -9.33 -23.35 0.24
C ARG A 354 -9.49 -24.15 1.53
N ALA A 355 -8.54 -25.05 1.84
CA ALA A 355 -8.53 -25.82 3.09
C ALA A 355 -8.53 -24.90 4.31
N LYS A 356 -7.91 -23.71 4.19
CA LYS A 356 -7.84 -22.67 5.22
C LYS A 356 -8.95 -21.62 5.13
N LYS A 357 -9.88 -21.75 4.20
CA LYS A 357 -10.94 -20.76 3.93
C LYS A 357 -10.42 -19.34 3.68
N ASP A 358 -9.20 -19.20 3.15
CA ASP A 358 -8.56 -17.92 2.82
C ASP A 358 -8.93 -17.50 1.38
N ASP A 359 -10.12 -16.92 1.24
CA ASP A 359 -10.64 -16.48 -0.05
C ASP A 359 -9.78 -15.34 -0.65
N ALA A 360 -9.21 -14.48 0.19
CA ALA A 360 -8.31 -13.40 -0.27
C ALA A 360 -7.05 -13.94 -0.93
N LYS A 361 -6.47 -14.99 -0.33
CA LYS A 361 -5.30 -15.67 -0.87
C LYS A 361 -5.62 -16.44 -2.14
N MET A 362 -6.79 -17.09 -2.20
CA MET A 362 -7.24 -17.74 -3.44
C MET A 362 -7.33 -16.73 -4.59
N ASP A 363 -7.90 -15.56 -4.35
CA ASP A 363 -8.00 -14.51 -5.37
C ASP A 363 -6.64 -13.98 -5.79
N ALA A 364 -5.72 -13.76 -4.83
CA ALA A 364 -4.36 -13.31 -5.13
C ALA A 364 -3.55 -14.35 -5.93
N ILE A 365 -3.75 -15.66 -5.66
CA ILE A 365 -3.10 -16.75 -6.41
C ILE A 365 -3.66 -16.80 -7.84
N ARG A 366 -4.99 -16.72 -7.98
CA ARG A 366 -5.65 -16.67 -9.30
C ARG A 366 -5.13 -15.51 -10.11
N ASP A 367 -5.21 -14.29 -9.57
CA ASP A 367 -4.75 -13.06 -10.22
C ASP A 367 -3.30 -13.21 -10.72
N LYS A 368 -2.41 -13.75 -9.87
CA LYS A 368 -1.00 -13.90 -10.20
C LYS A 368 -0.72 -14.95 -11.27
N ALA A 369 -1.43 -16.09 -11.21
CA ALA A 369 -1.32 -17.15 -12.23
C ALA A 369 -1.88 -16.67 -13.57
N ASP A 370 -3.06 -16.06 -13.54
CA ASP A 370 -3.75 -15.55 -14.74
C ASP A 370 -2.92 -14.46 -15.44
N CYS A 371 -2.24 -13.59 -14.67
CA CYS A 371 -1.26 -12.64 -15.20
C CYS A 371 -0.16 -13.34 -16.02
N VAL A 372 0.45 -14.41 -15.48
CA VAL A 372 1.53 -15.11 -16.17
C VAL A 372 1.02 -15.87 -17.38
N CYS A 373 -0.08 -16.61 -17.25
CA CYS A 373 -0.68 -17.35 -18.37
C CYS A 373 -1.07 -16.40 -19.50
N PHE A 374 -1.74 -15.31 -19.17
CA PHE A 374 -2.13 -14.30 -20.15
C PHE A 374 -0.92 -13.71 -20.87
N LEU A 375 0.17 -13.38 -20.17
CA LEU A 375 1.40 -12.88 -20.78
C LEU A 375 2.09 -13.93 -21.68
N ILE A 376 2.00 -15.22 -21.34
CA ILE A 376 2.48 -16.33 -22.19
C ILE A 376 1.71 -16.36 -23.52
N ASP A 377 0.39 -16.23 -23.48
CA ASP A 377 -0.46 -16.23 -24.68
C ASP A 377 -0.21 -15.02 -25.60
N THR A 378 0.41 -13.97 -25.06
CA THR A 378 0.74 -12.78 -25.82
C THR A 378 2.03 -12.88 -26.64
N LEU A 379 2.86 -13.87 -26.37
CA LEU A 379 4.14 -14.03 -27.08
C LEU A 379 3.92 -14.52 -28.50
N GLU A 380 4.66 -13.89 -29.44
CA GLU A 380 4.71 -14.35 -30.82
C GLU A 380 5.32 -15.74 -30.90
N GLU A 381 4.80 -16.61 -31.78
CA GLU A 381 5.28 -17.98 -31.94
C GLU A 381 6.79 -18.05 -32.25
N THR A 382 7.28 -17.07 -33.02
CA THR A 382 8.69 -16.96 -33.40
C THR A 382 9.64 -16.61 -32.25
N ASN A 383 9.08 -16.06 -31.15
CA ASN A 383 9.86 -15.64 -29.99
C ASN A 383 9.23 -16.10 -28.66
N ARG A 384 8.66 -17.29 -28.63
CA ARG A 384 7.95 -17.83 -27.45
C ARG A 384 8.95 -18.44 -26.46
N THR A 385 9.70 -17.55 -25.76
CA THR A 385 10.75 -17.92 -24.81
C THR A 385 10.57 -17.27 -23.45
N VAL A 386 11.14 -17.88 -22.38
CA VAL A 386 11.09 -17.29 -21.02
C VAL A 386 11.79 -15.92 -20.96
N PRO A 387 12.96 -15.69 -21.57
CA PRO A 387 13.56 -14.35 -21.63
C PRO A 387 12.66 -13.31 -22.32
N ALA A 388 11.97 -13.67 -23.41
CA ALA A 388 11.03 -12.77 -24.08
C ALA A 388 9.85 -12.40 -23.17
N LEU A 389 9.31 -13.35 -22.40
CA LEU A 389 8.28 -13.11 -21.41
C LEU A 389 8.73 -12.12 -20.34
N LEU A 390 9.95 -12.29 -19.82
CA LEU A 390 10.51 -11.37 -18.81
C LEU A 390 10.70 -9.97 -19.40
N ALA A 391 11.14 -9.84 -20.65
CA ALA A 391 11.27 -8.55 -21.35
C ALA A 391 9.91 -7.85 -21.56
N VAL A 392 8.85 -8.59 -21.88
CA VAL A 392 7.48 -8.06 -21.97
C VAL A 392 7.04 -7.48 -20.63
N ILE A 393 7.29 -8.19 -19.52
CA ILE A 393 6.98 -7.71 -18.18
C ILE A 393 7.74 -6.40 -17.89
N ASP A 394 9.04 -6.37 -18.14
CA ASP A 394 9.85 -5.15 -17.92
C ASP A 394 9.33 -3.97 -18.75
N GLY A 395 8.95 -4.20 -19.99
CA GLY A 395 8.39 -3.18 -20.87
C GLY A 395 7.02 -2.63 -20.43
N LEU A 396 6.15 -3.47 -19.85
CA LEU A 396 4.85 -3.07 -19.34
C LEU A 396 4.93 -2.23 -18.06
N PHE A 397 5.87 -2.54 -17.19
CA PHE A 397 6.05 -1.87 -15.89
C PHE A 397 7.12 -0.76 -15.91
N ALA A 398 7.71 -0.45 -17.07
CA ALA A 398 8.64 0.66 -17.22
C ALA A 398 7.94 2.01 -17.10
N ASP A 399 8.61 3.00 -16.50
CA ASP A 399 8.09 4.36 -16.42
C ASP A 399 8.05 5.00 -17.80
N LYS A 400 6.89 5.51 -18.18
CA LYS A 400 6.62 6.18 -19.47
C LYS A 400 5.85 7.48 -19.22
N THR A 401 5.95 8.42 -20.14
CA THR A 401 5.21 9.68 -20.10
C THR A 401 4.26 9.76 -21.29
N ASN A 402 3.19 10.51 -21.13
CA ASN A 402 2.19 10.73 -22.20
C ASN A 402 1.58 9.43 -22.76
N VAL A 403 1.22 8.54 -21.84
CA VAL A 403 0.61 7.23 -22.15
C VAL A 403 -0.64 7.03 -21.31
N THR A 404 -1.48 6.06 -21.69
CA THR A 404 -2.54 5.58 -20.81
C THR A 404 -1.92 4.83 -19.64
N VAL A 405 -2.37 5.14 -18.43
CA VAL A 405 -1.84 4.53 -17.19
C VAL A 405 -2.84 3.53 -16.65
N LEU A 406 -2.41 2.29 -16.48
CA LEU A 406 -3.18 1.24 -15.83
C LEU A 406 -2.65 1.01 -14.42
N SER A 407 -3.55 0.83 -13.44
CA SER A 407 -3.13 0.71 -12.05
C SER A 407 -4.12 -0.11 -11.24
N THR A 408 -3.63 -0.87 -10.27
CA THR A 408 -4.54 -1.34 -9.21
C THR A 408 -5.03 -0.14 -8.40
N ILE A 409 -6.26 -0.22 -7.84
CA ILE A 409 -6.82 0.87 -7.02
C ILE A 409 -5.87 1.25 -5.88
N HIS A 410 -5.20 0.26 -5.27
CA HIS A 410 -4.20 0.51 -4.21
C HIS A 410 -3.02 1.38 -4.68
N LYS A 411 -2.50 1.10 -5.88
CA LYS A 411 -1.37 1.86 -6.45
C LYS A 411 -1.80 3.20 -7.03
N ALA A 412 -3.08 3.34 -7.39
CA ALA A 412 -3.67 4.59 -7.86
C ALA A 412 -3.94 5.60 -6.73
N LYS A 413 -3.76 5.22 -5.45
CA LYS A 413 -3.85 6.20 -4.34
C LYS A 413 -2.82 7.31 -4.56
N GLY A 414 -3.27 8.55 -4.58
CA GLY A 414 -2.45 9.73 -4.90
C GLY A 414 -2.41 10.09 -6.39
N ALA A 415 -2.78 9.20 -7.32
CA ALA A 415 -2.94 9.53 -8.74
C ALA A 415 -4.29 10.20 -9.00
N GLU A 416 -4.37 10.92 -10.13
CA GLU A 416 -5.61 11.54 -10.62
C GLU A 416 -5.53 11.74 -12.14
N ALA A 417 -6.65 11.70 -12.83
CA ALA A 417 -6.74 11.94 -14.26
C ALA A 417 -8.05 12.67 -14.63
N ASP A 418 -8.05 13.31 -15.76
CA ASP A 418 -9.27 13.94 -16.27
C ASP A 418 -10.36 12.88 -16.52
N ARG A 419 -9.97 11.75 -17.09
CA ARG A 419 -10.85 10.61 -17.35
C ARG A 419 -10.29 9.36 -16.67
N VAL A 420 -11.15 8.70 -15.89
CA VAL A 420 -10.83 7.47 -15.17
C VAL A 420 -11.78 6.36 -15.61
N TYR A 421 -11.23 5.24 -16.02
CA TYR A 421 -11.96 4.02 -16.28
C TYR A 421 -11.83 3.07 -15.08
N TRP A 422 -12.96 2.65 -14.51
CA TRP A 422 -12.97 1.66 -13.43
C TRP A 422 -13.39 0.30 -14.00
N LEU A 423 -12.37 -0.52 -14.24
CA LEU A 423 -12.52 -1.86 -14.82
C LEU A 423 -12.99 -2.85 -13.76
N ASN A 424 -13.99 -3.66 -14.12
CA ASN A 424 -14.61 -4.66 -13.24
C ASN A 424 -15.08 -4.05 -11.91
N HIS A 425 -15.72 -2.89 -11.96
CA HIS A 425 -16.18 -2.15 -10.78
C HIS A 425 -17.08 -2.99 -9.86
N HIS A 426 -17.87 -3.91 -10.42
CA HIS A 426 -18.76 -4.81 -9.69
C HIS A 426 -18.01 -5.84 -8.81
N LYS A 427 -16.69 -6.06 -9.04
CA LYS A 427 -15.83 -6.92 -8.22
C LYS A 427 -15.21 -6.19 -7.01
N CYS A 428 -15.57 -4.94 -6.81
CA CYS A 428 -15.17 -4.12 -5.66
C CYS A 428 -16.43 -3.51 -5.02
N PRO A 429 -16.70 -3.74 -3.72
CA PRO A 429 -15.89 -4.42 -2.70
C PRO A 429 -15.72 -5.91 -2.97
N ALA A 430 -14.56 -6.47 -2.57
CA ALA A 430 -14.30 -7.90 -2.70
C ALA A 430 -15.18 -8.71 -1.74
N GLN A 431 -15.81 -9.77 -2.25
CA GLN A 431 -16.78 -10.58 -1.48
C GLN A 431 -16.14 -11.39 -0.34
N TRP A 432 -14.83 -11.62 -0.40
CA TRP A 432 -14.09 -12.35 0.63
C TRP A 432 -13.81 -11.50 1.90
N ALA A 433 -14.00 -10.19 1.85
CA ALA A 433 -13.82 -9.31 3.00
C ALA A 433 -14.89 -9.60 4.06
N ARG A 434 -14.53 -10.35 5.10
CA ARG A 434 -15.46 -10.79 6.15
C ARG A 434 -15.31 -10.02 7.44
N GLN A 435 -14.08 -9.62 7.79
CA GLN A 435 -13.83 -8.83 8.99
C GLN A 435 -14.26 -7.36 8.80
N PRO A 436 -14.75 -6.68 9.84
CA PRO A 436 -15.21 -5.30 9.73
C PRO A 436 -14.18 -4.36 9.10
N TRP A 437 -12.92 -4.45 9.50
CA TRP A 437 -11.86 -3.61 8.95
C TRP A 437 -11.56 -3.92 7.46
N GLN A 438 -11.68 -5.19 7.03
CA GLN A 438 -11.52 -5.56 5.62
C GLN A 438 -12.66 -4.99 4.78
N GLN A 439 -13.90 -5.08 5.28
CA GLN A 439 -15.07 -4.53 4.60
C GLN A 439 -14.98 -3.01 4.48
N GLU A 440 -14.50 -2.36 5.52
CA GLU A 440 -14.25 -0.91 5.49
C GLU A 440 -13.19 -0.55 4.46
N GLN A 441 -12.05 -1.26 4.44
CA GLN A 441 -11.00 -1.01 3.44
C GLN A 441 -11.47 -1.27 2.01
N GLU A 442 -12.27 -2.29 1.77
CA GLU A 442 -12.84 -2.54 0.44
C GLU A 442 -13.82 -1.41 0.03
N ARG A 443 -14.63 -0.88 0.95
CA ARG A 443 -15.44 0.33 0.69
C ARG A 443 -14.55 1.54 0.41
N ASN A 444 -13.48 1.71 1.16
CA ASN A 444 -12.51 2.77 0.95
C ASN A 444 -11.82 2.67 -0.43
N LEU A 445 -11.55 1.45 -0.91
CA LEU A 445 -11.04 1.25 -2.28
C LEU A 445 -12.02 1.74 -3.34
N CYS A 446 -13.32 1.50 -3.16
CA CYS A 446 -14.35 2.01 -4.07
C CYS A 446 -14.38 3.55 -4.08
N TYR A 447 -14.27 4.17 -2.90
CA TYR A 447 -14.17 5.62 -2.78
C TYR A 447 -12.89 6.17 -3.42
N VAL A 448 -11.75 5.50 -3.20
CA VAL A 448 -10.49 5.86 -3.86
C VAL A 448 -10.63 5.79 -5.37
N ALA A 449 -11.15 4.69 -5.93
CA ALA A 449 -11.32 4.54 -7.39
C ALA A 449 -12.19 5.66 -7.96
N THR A 450 -13.34 5.93 -7.35
CA THR A 450 -14.28 6.98 -7.75
C THR A 450 -13.62 8.36 -7.77
N THR A 451 -12.91 8.71 -6.71
CA THR A 451 -12.37 10.07 -6.52
C THR A 451 -11.04 10.33 -7.24
N ARG A 452 -10.62 9.45 -8.14
CA ARG A 452 -9.47 9.72 -9.04
C ARG A 452 -9.85 10.61 -10.22
N ALA A 453 -11.15 10.67 -10.58
CA ALA A 453 -11.64 11.37 -11.75
C ALA A 453 -11.78 12.89 -11.51
N LYS A 454 -11.23 13.69 -12.44
CA LYS A 454 -11.38 15.16 -12.46
C LYS A 454 -12.48 15.67 -13.39
N LYS A 455 -12.89 14.86 -14.38
CA LYS A 455 -13.96 15.23 -15.32
C LYS A 455 -14.93 14.08 -15.58
N GLU A 456 -14.43 12.87 -15.80
CA GLU A 456 -15.24 11.74 -16.23
C GLU A 456 -14.83 10.44 -15.52
N LEU A 457 -15.82 9.73 -14.98
CA LEU A 457 -15.68 8.36 -14.47
C LEU A 457 -16.44 7.42 -15.39
N VAL A 458 -15.76 6.43 -15.96
CA VAL A 458 -16.36 5.43 -16.84
C VAL A 458 -16.27 4.06 -16.18
N LEU A 459 -17.41 3.46 -15.91
CA LEU A 459 -17.51 2.12 -15.33
C LEU A 459 -17.52 1.12 -16.49
N ILE A 460 -16.53 0.22 -16.52
CA ILE A 460 -16.38 -0.79 -17.58
C ILE A 460 -16.21 -2.18 -16.96
N GLU A 461 -16.59 -3.18 -17.74
CA GLU A 461 -16.42 -4.60 -17.40
C GLU A 461 -15.51 -5.24 -18.45
N GLU A 462 -14.86 -6.35 -18.10
CA GLU A 462 -14.11 -7.11 -19.08
C GLU A 462 -15.04 -7.58 -20.18
N GLY A 463 -14.80 -7.08 -21.41
CA GLY A 463 -15.43 -7.60 -22.60
C GLY A 463 -14.71 -8.86 -23.08
N GLU A 464 -15.45 -9.71 -23.83
CA GLU A 464 -14.90 -10.88 -24.50
C GLU A 464 -13.76 -10.56 -25.47
#